data_6abd24c7a717341bf592414279092876
#
_entry.id   6abd24c7a717341bf592414279092876
#
_cell.length_a   1.000
_cell.length_b   1.000
_cell.length_c   1.000
_cell.angle_alpha   90.00
_cell.angle_beta   90.00
_cell.angle_gamma   90.00
#
_symmetry.space_group_name_H-M   'P 1'
#
loop_
_entity.id
_entity.type
_entity.pdbx_description
1 polymer ?
#
loop_
_entity_poly.entity_id
_entity_poly.type
_entity_poly.pdbx_seq_one_letter_code
_entity_poly.pdbx_strand_id
1 'polypeptide(L)'
;MVRRMLFVAITAATALTGMSCNPNAGSIFPMTIGSVWHRESYLLEGQTVAALDTFETGVTTTTAFEKANLTNGKEVVKFKSESIIHLRTLDSTYTTTGDSLLREEEGAILTYGALDDTIGDTVMMSSPAVGQSWSTGPATSIIVDQEDVTVAAGTYKKAWKIKTITNISGVTVEMYSWYARGVGKVKMHGEGEYQGYSAVYNEELTSATIK
;
A
#
# COMPACT_ATOMS: atom_id res chain seq x y z
N MET A 1 -30.90 -25.63 3.97
CA MET A 1 -29.75 -26.39 4.50
C MET A 1 -28.59 -25.45 4.60
N VAL A 2 -28.34 -24.83 5.76
CA VAL A 2 -27.32 -23.82 5.98
C VAL A 2 -26.02 -24.54 6.33
N ARG A 3 -25.04 -24.55 5.42
CA ARG A 3 -23.69 -25.03 5.73
C ARG A 3 -22.94 -23.92 6.47
N ARG A 4 -22.77 -24.12 7.77
CA ARG A 4 -21.85 -23.36 8.61
C ARG A 4 -20.40 -23.67 8.14
N MET A 5 -19.74 -22.75 7.51
CA MET A 5 -18.28 -22.81 7.33
C MET A 5 -17.63 -22.45 8.66
N LEU A 6 -16.93 -23.42 9.22
CA LEU A 6 -16.13 -23.29 10.42
C LEU A 6 -14.80 -22.64 10.03
N PHE A 7 -14.58 -21.40 10.42
CA PHE A 7 -13.25 -20.77 10.34
C PHE A 7 -12.33 -21.45 11.35
N VAL A 8 -11.42 -22.27 10.87
CA VAL A 8 -10.28 -22.76 11.66
C VAL A 8 -9.26 -21.65 11.72
N ALA A 9 -9.24 -20.90 12.81
CA ALA A 9 -8.14 -20.00 13.13
C ALA A 9 -6.91 -20.84 13.47
N ILE A 10 -5.98 -20.95 12.54
CA ILE A 10 -4.65 -21.50 12.83
C ILE A 10 -3.86 -20.37 13.51
N THR A 11 -3.87 -20.38 14.83
CA THR A 11 -2.96 -19.59 15.66
C THR A 11 -1.57 -20.21 15.58
N ALA A 12 -0.78 -19.84 14.58
CA ALA A 12 0.66 -20.02 14.62
C ALA A 12 1.26 -18.94 15.52
N ALA A 13 1.41 -19.27 16.81
CA ALA A 13 2.22 -18.47 17.74
C ALA A 13 3.70 -18.63 17.37
N THR A 14 4.16 -17.91 16.37
CA THR A 14 5.58 -17.63 16.19
C THR A 14 5.98 -16.53 17.17
N ALA A 15 6.86 -16.87 18.11
CA ALA A 15 7.48 -15.91 19.01
C ALA A 15 8.22 -14.86 18.17
N LEU A 16 7.56 -13.71 17.95
CA LEU A 16 8.18 -12.50 17.43
C LEU A 16 9.11 -11.98 18.54
N THR A 17 10.39 -12.31 18.43
CA THR A 17 11.43 -11.53 19.08
C THR A 17 11.27 -10.09 18.59
N GLY A 18 10.81 -9.23 19.48
CA GLY A 18 10.53 -7.84 19.21
C GLY A 18 11.73 -7.15 18.59
N MET A 19 11.71 -6.90 17.29
CA MET A 19 12.47 -5.83 16.71
C MET A 19 11.81 -4.54 17.21
N SER A 20 12.43 -3.95 18.24
CA SER A 20 12.14 -2.59 18.67
C SER A 20 12.49 -1.66 17.50
N CYS A 21 11.55 -1.43 16.61
CA CYS A 21 11.64 -0.33 15.67
C CYS A 21 11.70 0.95 16.50
N ASN A 22 12.86 1.61 16.51
CA ASN A 22 12.99 2.93 17.10
C ASN A 22 12.05 3.87 16.31
N PRO A 23 10.93 4.34 16.89
CA PRO A 23 9.91 5.10 16.15
C PRO A 23 10.41 6.47 15.68
N ASN A 24 11.62 6.85 16.03
CA ASN A 24 12.23 8.15 15.74
C ASN A 24 13.45 8.08 14.80
N ALA A 25 13.88 6.91 14.36
CA ALA A 25 15.04 6.75 13.50
C ALA A 25 14.62 6.17 12.14
N GLY A 26 14.88 6.92 11.07
CA GLY A 26 14.77 6.43 9.70
C GLY A 26 13.71 7.13 8.82
N SER A 27 13.83 6.92 7.51
CA SER A 27 12.85 7.33 6.50
C SER A 27 11.48 6.69 6.78
N ILE A 28 10.41 7.35 6.36
CA ILE A 28 9.06 6.77 6.37
C ILE A 28 9.03 5.50 5.52
N PHE A 29 9.74 5.51 4.40
CA PHE A 29 9.78 4.39 3.48
C PHE A 29 11.22 3.87 3.36
N PRO A 30 11.55 2.71 3.94
CA PRO A 30 12.91 2.18 3.86
C PRO A 30 13.26 1.76 2.43
N MET A 31 14.36 2.30 1.92
CA MET A 31 14.88 2.04 0.56
C MET A 31 16.14 1.19 0.59
N THR A 32 16.28 0.32 1.60
CA THR A 32 17.44 -0.56 1.73
C THR A 32 17.24 -1.81 0.88
N ILE A 33 18.24 -2.12 0.05
CA ILE A 33 18.25 -3.30 -0.82
C ILE A 33 18.11 -4.58 0.02
N GLY A 34 17.23 -5.48 -0.43
CA GLY A 34 16.89 -6.73 0.25
C GLY A 34 15.76 -6.58 1.26
N SER A 35 15.17 -5.40 1.41
CA SER A 35 13.91 -5.26 2.15
C SER A 35 12.76 -5.85 1.36
N VAL A 36 11.85 -6.55 2.05
CA VAL A 36 10.70 -7.26 1.46
C VAL A 36 9.44 -6.97 2.25
N TRP A 37 8.34 -6.77 1.55
CA TRP A 37 7.00 -6.57 2.12
C TRP A 37 6.04 -7.57 1.50
N HIS A 38 5.23 -8.21 2.34
CA HIS A 38 4.11 -9.04 1.90
C HIS A 38 2.80 -8.39 2.34
N ARG A 39 1.85 -8.32 1.42
CA ARG A 39 0.52 -7.73 1.65
C ARG A 39 -0.56 -8.66 1.15
N GLU A 40 -1.68 -8.63 1.82
CA GLU A 40 -2.92 -9.24 1.34
C GLU A 40 -3.92 -8.15 1.02
N SER A 41 -4.68 -8.36 -0.05
CA SER A 41 -5.72 -7.45 -0.49
C SER A 41 -7.02 -8.20 -0.77
N TYR A 42 -8.14 -7.50 -0.66
CA TYR A 42 -9.43 -7.96 -1.13
C TYR A 42 -10.26 -6.81 -1.66
N LEU A 43 -11.00 -7.10 -2.73
CA LEU A 43 -12.01 -6.24 -3.31
C LEU A 43 -13.38 -6.87 -3.06
N LEU A 44 -14.27 -6.11 -2.45
CA LEU A 44 -15.67 -6.45 -2.26
C LEU A 44 -16.50 -5.64 -3.25
N GLU A 45 -17.47 -6.26 -3.91
CA GLU A 45 -18.40 -5.58 -4.81
C GLU A 45 -19.85 -6.03 -4.53
N GLY A 46 -20.79 -5.13 -4.78
CA GLY A 46 -22.22 -5.42 -4.62
C GLY A 46 -23.11 -4.27 -5.04
N GLN A 47 -24.42 -4.53 -5.16
CA GLN A 47 -25.41 -3.50 -5.50
C GLN A 47 -25.66 -2.49 -4.37
N THR A 48 -25.28 -2.83 -3.16
CA THR A 48 -25.32 -1.94 -2.00
C THR A 48 -24.20 -2.30 -1.03
N VAL A 49 -23.78 -1.37 -0.20
CA VAL A 49 -22.77 -1.60 0.86
C VAL A 49 -23.17 -2.75 1.82
N ALA A 50 -24.48 -2.97 2.02
CA ALA A 50 -24.99 -4.06 2.86
C ALA A 50 -24.95 -5.45 2.17
N ALA A 51 -24.72 -5.51 0.86
CA ALA A 51 -24.75 -6.73 0.05
C ALA A 51 -23.42 -6.98 -0.68
N LEU A 52 -22.32 -6.51 -0.11
CA LEU A 52 -20.97 -6.73 -0.68
C LEU A 52 -20.56 -8.20 -0.55
N ASP A 53 -20.02 -8.77 -1.61
CA ASP A 53 -19.37 -10.08 -1.61
C ASP A 53 -17.93 -9.95 -2.14
N THR A 54 -17.08 -10.90 -1.78
CA THR A 54 -15.70 -10.91 -2.24
C THR A 54 -15.65 -11.14 -3.75
N PHE A 55 -15.16 -10.17 -4.47
CA PHE A 55 -14.93 -10.25 -5.92
C PHE A 55 -13.52 -10.74 -6.23
N GLU A 56 -12.53 -10.19 -5.51
CA GLU A 56 -11.11 -10.46 -5.74
C GLU A 56 -10.36 -10.61 -4.40
N THR A 57 -9.38 -11.49 -4.38
CA THR A 57 -8.35 -11.55 -3.33
C THR A 57 -6.97 -11.52 -3.97
N GLY A 58 -6.00 -10.90 -3.29
CA GLY A 58 -4.65 -10.77 -3.80
C GLY A 58 -3.58 -10.95 -2.73
N VAL A 59 -2.44 -11.48 -3.15
CA VAL A 59 -1.20 -11.49 -2.34
C VAL A 59 -0.13 -10.79 -3.13
N THR A 60 0.46 -9.74 -2.56
CA THR A 60 1.51 -8.94 -3.19
C THR A 60 2.80 -9.05 -2.41
N THR A 61 3.89 -9.39 -3.11
CA THR A 61 5.25 -9.32 -2.60
C THR A 61 5.97 -8.15 -3.27
N THR A 62 6.49 -7.23 -2.49
CA THR A 62 7.32 -6.11 -2.98
C THR A 62 8.73 -6.25 -2.43
N THR A 63 9.74 -6.10 -3.27
CA THR A 63 11.17 -6.23 -2.91
C THR A 63 11.95 -5.03 -3.40
N ALA A 64 12.73 -4.38 -2.53
CA ALA A 64 13.78 -3.44 -2.92
C ALA A 64 15.00 -4.24 -3.38
N PHE A 65 15.32 -4.23 -4.67
CA PHE A 65 16.27 -5.23 -5.21
C PHE A 65 17.57 -4.64 -5.79
N GLU A 66 17.55 -3.41 -6.26
CA GLU A 66 18.67 -2.84 -7.01
C GLU A 66 18.70 -1.31 -6.88
N LYS A 67 19.90 -0.73 -6.95
CA LYS A 67 20.10 0.71 -7.19
C LYS A 67 20.35 0.95 -8.68
N ALA A 68 19.82 2.05 -9.19
CA ALA A 68 20.04 2.51 -10.55
C ALA A 68 20.23 4.01 -10.58
N ASN A 69 20.65 4.55 -11.72
CA ASN A 69 20.70 5.98 -11.94
C ASN A 69 19.70 6.38 -13.02
N LEU A 70 18.95 7.43 -12.77
CA LEU A 70 18.21 8.13 -13.81
C LEU A 70 19.19 8.73 -14.83
N THR A 71 18.71 9.04 -16.03
CA THR A 71 19.54 9.66 -17.09
C THR A 71 20.15 11.00 -16.68
N ASN A 72 19.54 11.69 -15.70
CA ASN A 72 20.06 12.92 -15.10
C ASN A 72 21.11 12.68 -13.99
N GLY A 73 21.53 11.42 -13.76
CA GLY A 73 22.54 11.02 -12.79
C GLY A 73 22.04 10.83 -11.35
N LYS A 74 20.75 11.04 -11.07
CA LYS A 74 20.18 10.83 -9.72
C LYS A 74 20.02 9.35 -9.42
N GLU A 75 20.50 8.89 -8.25
CA GLU A 75 20.33 7.51 -7.79
C GLU A 75 18.88 7.25 -7.36
N VAL A 76 18.33 6.12 -7.76
CA VAL A 76 17.03 5.58 -7.36
C VAL A 76 17.17 4.14 -6.87
N VAL A 77 16.23 3.69 -6.05
CA VAL A 77 16.09 2.28 -5.68
C VAL A 77 14.95 1.68 -6.51
N LYS A 78 15.24 0.54 -7.13
CA LYS A 78 14.24 -0.25 -7.87
C LYS A 78 13.51 -1.17 -6.91
N PHE A 79 12.19 -1.14 -7.01
CA PHE A 79 11.28 -2.06 -6.33
C PHE A 79 10.59 -2.92 -7.37
N LYS A 80 10.55 -4.21 -7.12
CA LYS A 80 9.75 -5.16 -7.90
C LYS A 80 8.58 -5.60 -7.06
N SER A 81 7.39 -5.52 -7.62
CA SER A 81 6.17 -6.08 -7.03
C SER A 81 5.67 -7.24 -7.87
N GLU A 82 5.30 -8.31 -7.22
CA GLU A 82 4.61 -9.45 -7.81
C GLU A 82 3.31 -9.67 -7.05
N SER A 83 2.20 -9.68 -7.77
CA SER A 83 0.86 -9.89 -7.20
C SER A 83 0.22 -11.12 -7.82
N ILE A 84 -0.23 -12.03 -6.98
CA ILE A 84 -1.05 -13.18 -7.34
C ILE A 84 -2.49 -12.83 -6.98
N ILE A 85 -3.37 -12.75 -7.98
CA ILE A 85 -4.73 -12.27 -7.84
C ILE A 85 -5.69 -13.39 -8.24
N HIS A 86 -6.63 -13.70 -7.36
CA HIS A 86 -7.70 -14.66 -7.59
C HIS A 86 -9.04 -13.94 -7.77
N LEU A 87 -9.66 -14.12 -8.93
CA LEU A 87 -11.00 -13.63 -9.27
C LEU A 87 -12.03 -14.71 -8.90
N ARG A 88 -12.83 -14.48 -7.88
CA ARG A 88 -13.78 -15.45 -7.36
C ARG A 88 -14.88 -15.80 -8.36
N THR A 89 -15.38 -14.81 -9.08
CA THR A 89 -16.49 -15.01 -10.05
C THR A 89 -16.10 -15.86 -11.25
N LEU A 90 -14.81 -15.85 -11.61
CA LEU A 90 -14.27 -16.61 -12.74
C LEU A 90 -13.51 -17.86 -12.30
N ASP A 91 -13.36 -18.08 -10.99
CA ASP A 91 -12.51 -19.13 -10.39
C ASP A 91 -11.14 -19.21 -11.08
N SER A 92 -10.55 -18.04 -11.33
CA SER A 92 -9.30 -17.90 -12.08
C SER A 92 -8.25 -17.13 -11.27
N THR A 93 -7.00 -17.52 -11.45
CA THR A 93 -5.85 -16.87 -10.83
C THR A 93 -4.92 -16.35 -11.91
N TYR A 94 -4.44 -15.13 -11.75
CA TYR A 94 -3.42 -14.54 -12.61
C TYR A 94 -2.34 -13.85 -11.80
N THR A 95 -1.15 -13.73 -12.40
CA THR A 95 0.00 -13.05 -11.78
C THR A 95 0.28 -11.77 -12.55
N THR A 96 0.48 -10.68 -11.83
CA THR A 96 0.98 -9.43 -12.37
C THR A 96 2.33 -9.08 -11.75
N THR A 97 3.18 -8.42 -12.52
CA THR A 97 4.46 -7.88 -12.02
C THR A 97 4.53 -6.41 -12.39
N GLY A 98 5.15 -5.63 -11.51
CA GLY A 98 5.39 -4.21 -11.76
C GLY A 98 6.67 -3.77 -11.10
N ASP A 99 7.37 -2.85 -11.74
CA ASP A 99 8.55 -2.19 -11.20
C ASP A 99 8.22 -0.75 -10.84
N SER A 100 8.88 -0.23 -9.82
CA SER A 100 8.85 1.19 -9.47
C SER A 100 10.23 1.67 -9.07
N LEU A 101 10.52 2.92 -9.38
CA LEU A 101 11.79 3.58 -9.09
C LEU A 101 11.52 4.63 -8.02
N LEU A 102 12.11 4.49 -6.85
CA LEU A 102 11.85 5.37 -5.72
C LEU A 102 13.13 6.10 -5.30
N ARG A 103 12.95 7.37 -4.90
CA ARG A 103 14.00 8.22 -4.37
C ARG A 103 13.44 9.15 -3.31
N GLU A 104 14.23 9.42 -2.26
CA GLU A 104 13.94 10.52 -1.34
C GLU A 104 14.69 11.77 -1.80
N GLU A 105 13.98 12.86 -2.06
CA GLU A 105 14.52 14.12 -2.54
C GLU A 105 13.63 15.28 -2.08
N GLU A 106 14.25 16.38 -1.67
CA GLU A 106 13.60 17.66 -1.34
C GLU A 106 12.44 17.53 -0.33
N GLY A 107 12.55 16.61 0.62
CA GLY A 107 11.52 16.42 1.66
C GLY A 107 10.34 15.54 1.24
N ALA A 108 10.45 14.86 0.09
CA ALA A 108 9.44 13.93 -0.42
C ALA A 108 10.07 12.60 -0.85
N ILE A 109 9.27 11.56 -0.85
CA ILE A 109 9.54 10.29 -1.52
C ILE A 109 8.88 10.37 -2.88
N LEU A 110 9.69 10.29 -3.93
CA LEU A 110 9.28 10.40 -5.32
C LEU A 110 9.31 9.02 -5.98
N THR A 111 8.37 8.78 -6.89
CA THR A 111 8.39 7.64 -7.81
C THR A 111 8.59 8.12 -9.23
N TYR A 112 9.31 7.33 -10.03
CA TYR A 112 9.56 7.57 -11.44
C TYR A 112 9.05 6.36 -12.23
N GLY A 113 8.44 6.60 -13.37
CA GLY A 113 7.91 5.54 -14.24
C GLY A 113 9.01 4.86 -15.07
N ALA A 114 10.08 5.61 -15.42
CA ALA A 114 11.18 5.11 -16.22
C ALA A 114 12.52 5.79 -15.81
N LEU A 115 13.65 5.21 -16.26
CA LEU A 115 14.98 5.76 -15.94
C LEU A 115 15.28 7.09 -16.67
N ASP A 116 14.56 7.43 -17.70
CA ASP A 116 14.67 8.68 -18.45
C ASP A 116 13.69 9.78 -17.97
N ASP A 117 12.86 9.49 -16.99
CA ASP A 117 12.01 10.50 -16.37
C ASP A 117 12.88 11.55 -15.64
N THR A 118 12.56 12.81 -15.86
CA THR A 118 13.23 13.94 -15.21
C THR A 118 12.46 14.49 -14.01
N ILE A 119 11.17 14.16 -13.91
CA ILE A 119 10.25 14.60 -12.86
C ILE A 119 9.65 13.36 -12.21
N GLY A 120 9.73 13.28 -10.89
CA GLY A 120 9.11 12.23 -10.11
C GLY A 120 7.76 12.67 -9.52
N ASP A 121 6.85 11.73 -9.39
CA ASP A 121 5.57 11.92 -8.72
C ASP A 121 5.71 11.71 -7.22
N THR A 122 5.13 12.60 -6.42
CA THR A 122 5.18 12.49 -4.96
C THR A 122 4.32 11.34 -4.45
N VAL A 123 4.95 10.37 -3.81
CA VAL A 123 4.28 9.26 -3.12
C VAL A 123 3.90 9.65 -1.69
N MET A 124 4.86 10.30 -0.98
CA MET A 124 4.74 10.64 0.43
C MET A 124 5.72 11.75 0.80
N MET A 125 5.39 12.58 1.79
CA MET A 125 6.35 13.48 2.41
C MET A 125 7.32 12.71 3.30
N SER A 126 8.61 12.98 3.24
CA SER A 126 9.62 12.30 4.09
C SER A 126 9.61 12.80 5.54
N SER A 127 9.10 14.02 5.76
CA SER A 127 8.83 14.61 7.08
C SER A 127 7.37 15.00 7.17
N PRO A 128 6.46 14.01 7.33
CA PRO A 128 5.02 14.24 7.22
C PRO A 128 4.46 15.01 8.43
N ALA A 129 3.51 15.89 8.15
CA ALA A 129 2.72 16.61 9.15
C ALA A 129 1.24 16.66 8.71
N VAL A 130 0.33 16.56 9.67
CA VAL A 130 -1.12 16.69 9.42
C VAL A 130 -1.42 18.03 8.73
N GLY A 131 -2.23 17.99 7.68
CA GLY A 131 -2.57 19.14 6.84
C GLY A 131 -1.68 19.33 5.61
N GLN A 132 -0.52 18.68 5.51
CA GLN A 132 0.28 18.69 4.29
C GLN A 132 -0.46 17.99 3.14
N SER A 133 -0.39 18.57 1.95
CA SER A 133 -1.04 18.03 0.76
C SER A 133 -0.13 18.14 -0.46
N TRP A 134 -0.35 17.26 -1.45
CA TRP A 134 0.31 17.27 -2.75
C TRP A 134 -0.62 16.69 -3.81
N SER A 135 -0.30 16.93 -5.08
CA SER A 135 -1.02 16.37 -6.21
C SER A 135 -0.08 15.55 -7.08
N THR A 136 -0.61 14.44 -7.61
CA THR A 136 0.08 13.55 -8.54
C THR A 136 -0.89 13.20 -9.65
N GLY A 137 -0.68 13.74 -10.84
CA GLY A 137 -1.64 13.64 -11.94
C GLY A 137 -3.04 14.14 -11.52
N PRO A 138 -4.11 13.32 -11.70
CA PRO A 138 -5.48 13.68 -11.32
C PRO A 138 -5.78 13.50 -9.81
N ALA A 139 -4.83 12.93 -9.05
CA ALA A 139 -5.03 12.63 -7.64
C ALA A 139 -4.53 13.77 -6.75
N THR A 140 -5.26 14.04 -5.67
CA THR A 140 -4.83 14.93 -4.60
C THR A 140 -4.79 14.14 -3.29
N SER A 141 -3.67 14.21 -2.61
CA SER A 141 -3.42 13.56 -1.33
C SER A 141 -3.25 14.59 -0.22
N ILE A 142 -3.76 14.27 0.95
CA ILE A 142 -3.60 15.09 2.18
C ILE A 142 -3.37 14.17 3.37
N ILE A 143 -2.44 14.54 4.26
CA ILE A 143 -2.25 13.88 5.54
C ILE A 143 -3.34 14.37 6.48
N VAL A 144 -4.29 13.49 6.81
CA VAL A 144 -5.47 13.85 7.61
C VAL A 144 -5.30 13.57 9.09
N ASP A 145 -4.46 12.58 9.45
CA ASP A 145 -4.31 12.17 10.85
C ASP A 145 -3.00 11.41 11.08
N GLN A 146 -2.74 11.13 12.36
CA GLN A 146 -1.71 10.21 12.84
C GLN A 146 -2.30 9.32 13.92
N GLU A 147 -2.47 8.04 13.63
CA GLU A 147 -3.16 7.10 14.52
C GLU A 147 -2.44 5.75 14.65
N ASP A 148 -2.79 4.97 15.67
CA ASP A 148 -2.29 3.61 15.83
C ASP A 148 -3.05 2.68 14.90
N VAL A 149 -2.32 1.85 14.14
CA VAL A 149 -2.89 0.91 13.16
C VAL A 149 -2.45 -0.51 13.48
N THR A 150 -3.42 -1.41 13.57
CA THR A 150 -3.17 -2.85 13.75
C THR A 150 -3.54 -3.57 12.45
N VAL A 151 -2.59 -4.36 11.94
CA VAL A 151 -2.72 -5.25 10.77
C VAL A 151 -2.13 -6.61 11.12
N ALA A 152 -2.19 -7.60 10.22
CA ALA A 152 -1.65 -8.94 10.48
C ALA A 152 -0.15 -8.94 10.83
N ALA A 153 0.64 -8.02 10.25
CA ALA A 153 2.06 -7.86 10.59
C ALA A 153 2.34 -7.29 11.99
N GLY A 154 1.31 -6.76 12.69
CA GLY A 154 1.46 -6.18 14.02
C GLY A 154 0.78 -4.82 14.20
N THR A 155 1.11 -4.14 15.31
CA THR A 155 0.57 -2.81 15.63
C THR A 155 1.64 -1.75 15.40
N TYR A 156 1.32 -0.77 14.56
CA TYR A 156 2.16 0.36 14.21
C TYR A 156 1.65 1.62 14.89
N LYS A 157 2.49 2.17 15.78
CA LYS A 157 2.15 3.38 16.53
C LYS A 157 2.33 4.61 15.66
N LYS A 158 1.37 5.56 15.77
CA LYS A 158 1.44 6.87 15.10
C LYS A 158 1.69 6.75 13.59
N ALA A 159 1.01 5.81 12.93
CA ALA A 159 1.03 5.73 11.47
C ALA A 159 0.32 6.95 10.87
N TRP A 160 0.88 7.51 9.82
CA TRP A 160 0.31 8.65 9.10
C TRP A 160 -0.82 8.19 8.20
N LYS A 161 -2.01 8.77 8.41
CA LYS A 161 -3.21 8.52 7.59
C LYS A 161 -3.29 9.54 6.48
N ILE A 162 -3.26 9.08 5.25
CA ILE A 162 -3.33 9.90 4.04
C ILE A 162 -4.66 9.62 3.37
N LYS A 163 -5.42 10.67 3.11
CA LYS A 163 -6.59 10.64 2.25
C LYS A 163 -6.17 11.02 0.84
N THR A 164 -6.47 10.20 -0.14
CA THR A 164 -6.25 10.48 -1.56
C THR A 164 -7.60 10.50 -2.27
N ILE A 165 -7.86 11.57 -3.00
CA ILE A 165 -9.05 11.72 -3.83
C ILE A 165 -8.57 11.76 -5.28
N THR A 166 -9.17 10.94 -6.12
CA THR A 166 -8.91 10.94 -7.57
C THR A 166 -10.22 10.90 -8.34
N ASN A 167 -10.23 11.45 -9.55
CA ASN A 167 -11.36 11.35 -10.46
C ASN A 167 -10.95 10.51 -11.66
N ILE A 168 -11.60 9.37 -11.84
CA ILE A 168 -11.35 8.44 -12.94
C ILE A 168 -12.61 8.35 -13.76
N SER A 169 -12.59 8.87 -14.99
CA SER A 169 -13.73 8.81 -15.92
C SER A 169 -15.05 9.35 -15.32
N GLY A 170 -14.96 10.43 -14.53
CA GLY A 170 -16.12 11.06 -13.87
C GLY A 170 -16.56 10.42 -12.56
N VAL A 171 -15.86 9.37 -12.10
CA VAL A 171 -16.08 8.75 -10.80
C VAL A 171 -15.05 9.27 -9.80
N THR A 172 -15.52 9.81 -8.68
CA THR A 172 -14.65 10.18 -7.58
C THR A 172 -14.39 8.97 -6.72
N VAL A 173 -13.10 8.62 -6.58
CA VAL A 173 -12.64 7.54 -5.71
C VAL A 173 -11.90 8.15 -4.53
N GLU A 174 -12.26 7.72 -3.34
CA GLU A 174 -11.62 8.12 -2.09
C GLU A 174 -10.87 6.94 -1.49
N MET A 175 -9.59 7.13 -1.19
CA MET A 175 -8.74 6.12 -0.59
C MET A 175 -8.02 6.65 0.64
N TYR A 176 -7.83 5.81 1.64
CA TYR A 176 -7.01 6.04 2.82
C TYR A 176 -5.84 5.09 2.83
N SER A 177 -4.65 5.61 3.06
CA SER A 177 -3.41 4.82 3.20
C SER A 177 -2.73 5.17 4.52
N TRP A 178 -2.20 4.16 5.20
CA TRP A 178 -1.46 4.34 6.45
C TRP A 178 -0.01 4.00 6.24
N TYR A 179 0.87 4.93 6.63
CA TYR A 179 2.31 4.78 6.53
C TYR A 179 2.96 4.80 7.91
N ALA A 180 3.70 3.75 8.23
CA ALA A 180 4.47 3.65 9.46
C ALA A 180 5.95 3.98 9.21
N ARG A 181 6.55 4.74 10.13
CA ARG A 181 7.97 5.11 10.04
C ARG A 181 8.85 3.85 10.05
N GLY A 182 9.82 3.80 9.14
CA GLY A 182 10.75 2.69 8.99
C GLY A 182 10.15 1.42 8.38
N VAL A 183 8.89 1.45 7.93
CA VAL A 183 8.20 0.31 7.31
C VAL A 183 7.56 0.67 5.97
N GLY A 184 7.04 1.88 5.83
CA GLY A 184 6.27 2.31 4.66
C GLY A 184 4.77 2.06 4.81
N LYS A 185 4.09 1.77 3.70
CA LYS A 185 2.64 1.53 3.69
C LYS A 185 2.29 0.23 4.40
N VAL A 186 1.46 0.32 5.44
CA VAL A 186 1.00 -0.81 6.26
C VAL A 186 -0.45 -1.20 6.02
N LYS A 187 -1.27 -0.25 5.55
CA LYS A 187 -2.69 -0.48 5.26
C LYS A 187 -3.16 0.45 4.15
N MET A 188 -4.14 0.00 3.37
CA MET A 188 -4.92 0.83 2.46
C MET A 188 -6.38 0.41 2.52
N HIS A 189 -7.27 1.39 2.41
CA HIS A 189 -8.71 1.22 2.36
C HIS A 189 -9.29 2.20 1.36
N GLY A 190 -10.16 1.73 0.47
CA GLY A 190 -10.83 2.57 -0.50
C GLY A 190 -12.28 2.18 -0.65
N GLU A 191 -13.13 3.16 -0.86
CA GLU A 191 -14.55 2.98 -1.16
C GLU A 191 -14.91 3.77 -2.40
N GLY A 192 -15.78 3.22 -3.23
CA GLY A 192 -16.28 3.86 -4.43
C GLY A 192 -17.64 3.34 -4.82
N GLU A 193 -18.37 4.17 -5.57
CA GLU A 193 -19.63 3.79 -6.18
C GLU A 193 -19.60 4.14 -7.67
N TYR A 194 -19.98 3.18 -8.50
CA TYR A 194 -20.05 3.35 -9.94
C TYR A 194 -21.29 2.67 -10.51
N GLN A 195 -22.13 3.42 -11.20
CA GLN A 195 -23.35 2.92 -11.86
C GLN A 195 -24.28 2.09 -10.94
N GLY A 196 -24.36 2.47 -9.65
CA GLY A 196 -25.18 1.78 -8.66
C GLY A 196 -24.55 0.52 -8.07
N TYR A 197 -23.27 0.28 -8.33
CA TYR A 197 -22.47 -0.74 -7.66
C TYR A 197 -21.54 -0.08 -6.66
N SER A 198 -21.51 -0.59 -5.46
CA SER A 198 -20.55 -0.22 -4.42
C SER A 198 -19.34 -1.17 -4.47
N ALA A 199 -18.15 -0.61 -4.30
CA ALA A 199 -16.90 -1.35 -4.22
C ALA A 199 -16.11 -0.92 -2.98
N VAL A 200 -15.51 -1.88 -2.27
CA VAL A 200 -14.63 -1.63 -1.12
C VAL A 200 -13.35 -2.41 -1.33
N TYR A 201 -12.24 -1.69 -1.40
CA TYR A 201 -10.91 -2.25 -1.49
C TYR A 201 -10.19 -2.15 -0.15
N ASN A 202 -9.51 -3.23 0.24
CA ASN A 202 -8.64 -3.26 1.41
C ASN A 202 -7.32 -3.93 1.07
N GLU A 203 -6.24 -3.40 1.63
CA GLU A 203 -4.90 -4.01 1.57
C GLU A 203 -4.25 -3.87 2.94
N GLU A 204 -3.65 -4.93 3.45
CA GLU A 204 -2.95 -4.93 4.72
C GLU A 204 -1.58 -5.61 4.62
N LEU A 205 -0.60 -5.05 5.34
CA LEU A 205 0.71 -5.66 5.50
C LEU A 205 0.60 -6.92 6.36
N THR A 206 1.04 -8.05 5.84
CA THR A 206 1.07 -9.34 6.57
C THR A 206 2.44 -9.66 7.14
N SER A 207 3.50 -9.18 6.50
CA SER A 207 4.87 -9.22 7.05
C SER A 207 5.79 -8.23 6.33
N ALA A 208 6.88 -7.83 7.00
CA ALA A 208 7.96 -7.08 6.40
C ALA A 208 9.31 -7.52 6.97
N THR A 209 10.31 -7.62 6.10
CA THR A 209 11.72 -7.77 6.46
C THR A 209 12.44 -6.52 6.00
N ILE A 210 12.85 -5.67 6.94
CA ILE A 210 13.58 -4.44 6.65
C ILE A 210 15.06 -4.68 6.97
N LYS A 211 15.93 -4.36 6.01
CA LYS A 211 17.39 -4.53 6.11
C LYS A 211 18.08 -3.30 6.68
#